data_ee2f71555b01d7a1656c9c47d5c5edc5
#
_entry.id   ee2f71555b01d7a1656c9c47d5c5edc5
#
_cell.length_a   1.000
_cell.length_b   1.000
_cell.length_c   1.000
_cell.angle_alpha   90.00
_cell.angle_beta   90.00
_cell.angle_gamma   90.00
#
_symmetry.space_group_name_H-M   'P 1'
#
loop_
_entity.id
_entity.type
_entity.pdbx_description
1 polymer ?
#
loop_
_entity_poly.entity_id
_entity_poly.type
_entity_poly.pdbx_seq_one_letter_code
_entity_poly.pdbx_strand_id
1 'polypeptide(L)'
;MRSRRAEAVAAFLAAGLLVLIPPGAASGASAVPPGGTWLRYPLPGAEVKSLAADPRVPGLFYVGTALGGVYRSTDGGRSWVASPGGAPFPGYSVTSILPDPSRPGTVWAGLTGVVRGGLLVRSDDSARSWAVVRRWEERAEARVVAVAALKGRKVVAVGGDTGLEISEDGGVTWRASRPPLDPGSGVAFLAFHPLKPGVLYSGSYRHPFRSTDLGRSWKRIAGGMVEDTQVFHLDFSPTDPDDVWAATCGWVYRTTDGAASWKRFKDGLTDRRTHVVARDPRNPSRVLAGTTGGLFESRDAGLGFRRISREATVVNALVFDPSNPDVLLVATEAEGVLRSEDGGLSLSESNAGLSEARVSAVAATASGVVVVARAADGGSGGLWTLDPVSGRTERLAAAPPATVRALLASGERLVAGTPAGLFVAGAAGRPFEKVLDVPVHGLAAGPGRLFAATQAGAFESRDGGVSWGRLGTLKARVDAVMWSRPAGTRPAALAVRSSGRTLWWNGRDFGLDALREGSSRLLSGGFGRPKASAYRAPEPLGVDVDLEKGRLLFRTTEEGADVLLALPERGLNVAGWAGDPRSDGGLYLATIGRGLFRFVPLPTTGPLPSAGEVSAPAR
;
A
#
# COMPACT_ATOMS: atom_id res chain seq x y z
N MET A 1 -4.21 -24.30 -2.26
CA MET A 1 -4.19 -22.94 -1.64
C MET A 1 -2.99 -22.08 -2.07
N ARG A 2 -1.88 -22.63 -2.59
CA ARG A 2 -0.73 -21.88 -3.12
C ARG A 2 -1.01 -21.12 -4.42
N SER A 3 -1.86 -21.63 -5.30
CA SER A 3 -2.21 -20.99 -6.58
C SER A 3 -2.94 -19.66 -6.39
N ARG A 4 -3.83 -19.57 -5.41
CA ARG A 4 -4.66 -18.36 -5.20
C ARG A 4 -3.91 -17.18 -4.57
N ARG A 5 -2.77 -17.40 -3.89
CA ARG A 5 -1.95 -16.30 -3.36
C ARG A 5 -0.95 -15.76 -4.39
N ALA A 6 -0.38 -16.63 -5.19
CA ALA A 6 0.41 -16.21 -6.34
C ALA A 6 -0.49 -15.47 -7.36
N GLU A 7 -1.74 -15.90 -7.52
CA GLU A 7 -2.72 -15.24 -8.35
C GLU A 7 -3.21 -13.90 -7.77
N ALA A 8 -3.34 -13.75 -6.45
CA ALA A 8 -3.72 -12.48 -5.84
C ALA A 8 -2.58 -11.45 -5.86
N VAL A 9 -1.34 -11.86 -5.60
CA VAL A 9 -0.16 -11.00 -5.75
C VAL A 9 0.15 -10.76 -7.23
N ALA A 10 0.00 -11.76 -8.10
CA ALA A 10 0.12 -11.59 -9.54
C ALA A 10 -1.05 -10.80 -10.15
N ALA A 11 -2.25 -10.86 -9.59
CA ALA A 11 -3.37 -10.03 -10.04
C ALA A 11 -3.20 -8.56 -9.64
N PHE A 12 -2.55 -8.25 -8.50
CA PHE A 12 -2.19 -6.89 -8.13
C PHE A 12 -0.96 -6.37 -8.90
N LEU A 13 -0.01 -7.25 -9.25
CA LEU A 13 1.14 -6.91 -10.10
C LEU A 13 0.79 -6.94 -11.60
N ALA A 14 -0.21 -7.68 -12.01
CA ALA A 14 -0.73 -7.68 -13.39
C ALA A 14 -1.63 -6.47 -13.70
N ALA A 15 -2.07 -5.71 -12.69
CA ALA A 15 -2.58 -4.34 -12.89
C ALA A 15 -1.44 -3.34 -13.18
N GLY A 16 -0.19 -3.65 -12.85
CA GLY A 16 1.03 -2.93 -13.20
C GLY A 16 1.69 -3.53 -14.46
N LEU A 17 1.34 -3.15 -15.51
CA LEU A 17 1.72 -2.83 -16.87
C LEU A 17 3.09 -3.24 -17.44
N LEU A 18 3.16 -4.22 -18.29
CA LEU A 18 4.19 -4.42 -19.32
C LEU A 18 3.60 -4.09 -20.69
N VAL A 19 4.09 -3.05 -21.36
CA VAL A 19 3.75 -2.70 -22.75
C VAL A 19 4.83 -3.25 -23.66
N LEU A 20 4.49 -4.17 -24.54
CA LEU A 20 5.28 -4.47 -25.73
C LEU A 20 4.67 -3.70 -26.90
N ILE A 21 5.37 -2.68 -27.39
CA ILE A 21 5.08 -2.02 -28.67
C ILE A 21 5.90 -2.73 -29.73
N PRO A 22 5.32 -3.25 -30.82
CA PRO A 22 6.10 -3.75 -31.95
C PRO A 22 6.86 -2.59 -32.60
N PRO A 23 8.09 -2.81 -33.08
CA PRO A 23 8.84 -1.80 -33.81
C PRO A 23 8.23 -1.64 -35.21
N GLY A 24 7.65 -0.47 -35.48
CA GLY A 24 7.21 -0.12 -36.83
C GLY A 24 5.84 0.52 -36.90
N ALA A 25 5.73 1.77 -36.51
CA ALA A 25 4.80 2.77 -37.06
C ALA A 25 5.10 4.13 -36.44
N ALA A 26 6.25 4.70 -36.78
CA ALA A 26 6.46 6.13 -36.62
C ALA A 26 6.12 6.78 -37.94
N SER A 27 4.87 7.23 -38.09
CA SER A 27 4.52 8.18 -39.15
C SER A 27 3.72 9.32 -38.54
N GLY A 28 4.39 10.45 -38.34
CA GLY A 28 3.84 11.78 -38.49
C GLY A 28 2.85 12.23 -37.42
N ALA A 29 3.31 12.55 -36.22
CA ALA A 29 2.75 13.62 -35.42
C ALA A 29 3.83 14.14 -34.48
N SER A 30 4.56 15.15 -34.93
CA SER A 30 5.42 15.95 -34.06
C SER A 30 4.55 16.98 -33.34
N ALA A 31 3.75 16.57 -32.38
CA ALA A 31 3.21 17.50 -31.43
C ALA A 31 4.31 17.79 -30.43
N VAL A 32 4.78 19.03 -30.40
CA VAL A 32 5.59 19.56 -29.31
C VAL A 32 4.83 19.29 -28.03
N PRO A 33 5.39 18.57 -27.03
CA PRO A 33 4.67 18.35 -25.78
C PRO A 33 4.32 19.72 -25.19
N PRO A 34 3.10 19.94 -24.71
CA PRO A 34 2.75 21.21 -24.07
C PRO A 34 3.74 21.40 -22.94
N GLY A 35 4.43 22.54 -22.92
CA GLY A 35 5.25 22.94 -21.79
C GLY A 35 4.37 22.94 -20.56
N GLY A 36 4.86 22.45 -19.45
CA GLY A 36 4.10 22.43 -18.21
C GLY A 36 4.93 21.93 -17.04
N THR A 37 4.38 22.07 -15.85
CA THR A 37 5.05 21.70 -14.60
C THR A 37 4.23 20.64 -13.87
N TRP A 38 4.94 19.63 -13.34
CA TRP A 38 4.36 18.68 -12.43
C TRP A 38 4.47 19.18 -10.98
N LEU A 39 3.34 19.28 -10.31
CA LEU A 39 3.26 19.53 -8.88
C LEU A 39 3.00 18.20 -8.20
N ARG A 40 3.79 17.88 -7.17
CA ARG A 40 3.58 16.69 -6.35
C ARG A 40 2.84 17.07 -5.08
N TYR A 41 1.79 16.30 -4.77
CA TYR A 41 1.10 16.35 -3.47
C TYR A 41 1.51 15.08 -2.69
N PRO A 42 2.46 15.20 -1.76
CA PRO A 42 2.83 14.09 -0.90
C PRO A 42 1.71 13.85 0.12
N LEU A 43 0.71 13.05 -0.26
CA LEU A 43 -0.43 12.76 0.60
C LEU A 43 0.05 12.09 1.88
N PRO A 44 -0.32 12.60 3.08
CA PRO A 44 0.08 12.01 4.34
C PRO A 44 -0.39 10.58 4.46
N GLY A 45 0.49 9.69 4.93
CA GLY A 45 0.21 8.28 5.13
C GLY A 45 1.18 7.36 4.39
N ALA A 46 1.16 6.10 4.78
CA ALA A 46 1.93 5.03 4.17
C ALA A 46 1.28 3.68 4.51
N GLU A 47 1.59 2.66 3.73
CA GLU A 47 1.39 1.28 4.16
C GLU A 47 2.57 0.89 5.06
N VAL A 48 2.38 0.95 6.38
CA VAL A 48 3.45 0.70 7.34
C VAL A 48 3.54 -0.81 7.62
N LYS A 49 4.67 -1.41 7.27
CA LYS A 49 4.91 -2.86 7.44
C LYS A 49 5.64 -3.19 8.74
N SER A 50 6.48 -2.29 9.22
CA SER A 50 7.26 -2.50 10.44
C SER A 50 7.36 -1.21 11.25
N LEU A 51 7.40 -1.37 12.57
CA LEU A 51 7.44 -0.28 13.54
C LEU A 51 8.28 -0.72 14.74
N ALA A 52 9.15 0.15 15.20
CA ALA A 52 9.96 -0.09 16.40
C ALA A 52 10.21 1.19 17.18
N ALA A 53 10.26 1.08 18.50
CA ALA A 53 10.76 2.10 19.41
C ALA A 53 12.24 1.85 19.71
N ASP A 54 13.03 2.91 19.81
CA ASP A 54 14.39 2.78 20.34
C ASP A 54 14.32 2.55 21.86
N PRO A 55 14.86 1.43 22.39
CA PRO A 55 14.73 1.09 23.80
C PRO A 55 15.56 2.00 24.73
N ARG A 56 16.41 2.84 24.18
CA ARG A 56 17.36 3.69 24.93
C ARG A 56 17.18 5.17 24.73
N VAL A 57 16.50 5.57 23.65
CA VAL A 57 16.31 6.97 23.31
C VAL A 57 14.81 7.28 23.38
N PRO A 58 14.36 7.99 24.43
CA PRO A 58 12.96 8.37 24.60
C PRO A 58 12.39 9.09 23.38
N GLY A 59 11.18 8.70 22.96
CA GLY A 59 10.46 9.30 21.85
C GLY A 59 11.06 9.05 20.46
N LEU A 60 12.08 8.21 20.33
CA LEU A 60 12.66 7.83 19.05
C LEU A 60 12.00 6.56 18.52
N PHE A 61 11.35 6.70 17.36
CA PHE A 61 10.67 5.61 16.66
C PHE A 61 11.11 5.51 15.21
N TYR A 62 10.95 4.31 14.67
CA TYR A 62 11.24 4.01 13.27
C TYR A 62 10.07 3.27 12.63
N VAL A 63 9.75 3.60 11.39
CA VAL A 63 8.80 2.86 10.56
C VAL A 63 9.43 2.47 9.24
N GLY A 64 9.09 1.27 8.79
CA GLY A 64 9.38 0.76 7.45
C GLY A 64 8.10 0.57 6.66
N THR A 65 8.11 0.98 5.39
CA THR A 65 6.93 0.96 4.52
C THR A 65 6.99 -0.13 3.46
N ALA A 66 5.85 -0.41 2.86
CA ALA A 66 5.73 -1.37 1.76
C ALA A 66 6.48 -0.96 0.49
N LEU A 67 6.86 0.30 0.35
CA LEU A 67 7.46 0.87 -0.87
C LEU A 67 8.93 1.28 -0.69
N GLY A 68 9.56 0.79 0.38
CA GLY A 68 10.99 0.96 0.64
C GLY A 68 11.35 2.23 1.38
N GLY A 69 10.36 2.99 1.86
CA GLY A 69 10.59 4.13 2.73
C GLY A 69 10.97 3.69 4.14
N VAL A 70 11.91 4.40 4.71
CA VAL A 70 12.23 4.35 6.13
C VAL A 70 12.08 5.74 6.69
N TYR A 71 11.33 5.86 7.78
CA TYR A 71 11.09 7.12 8.46
C TYR A 71 11.45 6.98 9.94
N ARG A 72 11.87 8.07 10.53
CA ARG A 72 12.10 8.20 11.96
C ARG A 72 11.31 9.34 12.55
N SER A 73 10.90 9.19 13.80
CA SER A 73 10.33 10.23 14.64
C SER A 73 11.24 10.44 15.85
N THR A 74 11.42 11.68 16.26
CA THR A 74 12.14 12.06 17.48
C THR A 74 11.25 12.82 18.46
N ASP A 75 9.97 12.86 18.20
CA ASP A 75 8.97 13.62 18.97
C ASP A 75 7.83 12.73 19.49
N GLY A 76 8.13 11.45 19.73
CA GLY A 76 7.15 10.50 20.26
C GLY A 76 6.15 10.04 19.20
N GLY A 77 6.52 10.03 17.92
CA GLY A 77 5.67 9.59 16.82
C GLY A 77 4.66 10.65 16.36
N ARG A 78 4.81 11.93 16.72
CA ARG A 78 3.93 13.01 16.25
C ARG A 78 4.23 13.40 14.80
N SER A 79 5.51 13.42 14.44
CA SER A 79 5.94 13.67 13.06
C SER A 79 7.06 12.72 12.64
N TRP A 80 7.23 12.59 11.33
CA TRP A 80 8.14 11.64 10.71
C TRP A 80 9.05 12.32 9.70
N VAL A 81 10.32 11.98 9.78
CA VAL A 81 11.34 12.46 8.82
C VAL A 81 11.80 11.26 8.00
N ALA A 82 11.67 11.36 6.69
CA ALA A 82 12.18 10.34 5.78
C ALA A 82 13.71 10.25 5.87
N SER A 83 14.25 9.04 5.75
CA SER A 83 15.66 8.84 5.45
C SER A 83 16.04 9.60 4.16
N PRO A 84 17.28 10.13 4.04
CA PRO A 84 17.72 10.84 2.85
C PRO A 84 17.45 10.06 1.57
N GLY A 85 16.86 10.74 0.56
CA GLY A 85 16.42 10.11 -0.67
C GLY A 85 14.95 9.63 -0.65
N GLY A 86 14.21 9.86 0.44
CA GLY A 86 12.77 9.54 0.57
C GLY A 86 12.52 8.04 0.76
N ALA A 87 12.63 7.25 -0.29
CA ALA A 87 12.61 5.78 -0.25
C ALA A 87 14.00 5.26 -0.58
N PRO A 88 14.87 5.00 0.43
CA PRO A 88 16.24 4.56 0.18
C PRO A 88 16.33 3.20 -0.52
N PHE A 89 15.22 2.45 -0.50
CA PHE A 89 15.16 1.11 -1.06
C PHE A 89 13.98 0.93 -2.03
N PRO A 90 13.94 1.67 -3.16
CA PRO A 90 12.84 1.57 -4.12
C PRO A 90 12.72 0.16 -4.69
N GLY A 91 11.49 -0.35 -4.72
CA GLY A 91 11.20 -1.72 -5.19
C GLY A 91 11.37 -2.80 -4.12
N TYR A 92 11.62 -2.40 -2.86
CA TYR A 92 11.60 -3.29 -1.70
C TYR A 92 10.48 -2.90 -0.74
N SER A 93 10.03 -3.86 0.07
CA SER A 93 9.22 -3.64 1.26
C SER A 93 10.11 -3.76 2.50
N VAL A 94 10.06 -2.79 3.41
CA VAL A 94 10.79 -2.82 4.68
C VAL A 94 9.96 -3.61 5.69
N THR A 95 10.12 -4.92 5.68
CA THR A 95 9.27 -5.84 6.44
C THR A 95 9.67 -6.01 7.89
N SER A 96 10.90 -5.64 8.24
CA SER A 96 11.40 -5.65 9.60
C SER A 96 12.30 -4.44 9.84
N ILE A 97 12.11 -3.75 10.96
CA ILE A 97 12.99 -2.68 11.42
C ILE A 97 13.24 -2.86 12.91
N LEU A 98 14.50 -2.82 13.34
CA LEU A 98 14.89 -3.15 14.69
C LEU A 98 16.06 -2.28 15.15
N PRO A 99 15.87 -1.37 16.14
CA PRO A 99 16.97 -0.73 16.83
C PRO A 99 17.81 -1.77 17.56
N ASP A 100 19.12 -1.59 17.52
CA ASP A 100 20.07 -2.47 18.21
C ASP A 100 19.99 -2.26 19.72
N PRO A 101 19.59 -3.23 20.52
CA PRO A 101 19.41 -3.04 21.96
C PRO A 101 20.72 -2.79 22.71
N SER A 102 21.87 -3.06 22.06
CA SER A 102 23.19 -2.89 22.66
C SER A 102 23.92 -1.63 22.21
N ARG A 103 23.51 -0.98 21.13
CA ARG A 103 24.20 0.16 20.53
C ARG A 103 23.23 1.25 20.09
N PRO A 104 23.12 2.36 20.84
CA PRO A 104 22.26 3.48 20.47
C PRO A 104 22.58 4.01 19.06
N GLY A 105 21.55 4.38 18.30
CA GLY A 105 21.69 4.90 16.95
C GLY A 105 21.95 3.84 15.87
N THR A 106 22.20 2.58 16.26
CA THR A 106 22.28 1.49 15.27
C THR A 106 20.91 0.88 15.05
N VAL A 107 20.51 0.79 13.78
CA VAL A 107 19.23 0.22 13.34
C VAL A 107 19.47 -0.80 12.24
N TRP A 108 18.82 -1.95 12.37
CA TRP A 108 18.83 -3.00 11.35
C TRP A 108 17.49 -3.04 10.63
N ALA A 109 17.50 -3.34 9.34
CA ALA A 109 16.26 -3.54 8.60
C ALA A 109 16.39 -4.71 7.62
N GLY A 110 15.35 -5.53 7.59
CA GLY A 110 15.15 -6.60 6.62
C GLY A 110 14.20 -6.13 5.52
N LEU A 111 14.60 -6.37 4.28
CA LEU A 111 13.87 -5.92 3.11
C LEU A 111 13.54 -7.09 2.19
N THR A 112 12.31 -7.10 1.70
CA THR A 112 11.80 -8.07 0.73
C THR A 112 11.57 -7.40 -0.60
N GLY A 113 12.20 -7.90 -1.65
CA GLY A 113 12.01 -7.41 -3.03
C GLY A 113 11.08 -8.34 -3.81
N VAL A 114 10.17 -7.76 -4.59
CA VAL A 114 9.20 -8.55 -5.40
C VAL A 114 9.88 -9.26 -6.58
N VAL A 115 10.88 -8.65 -7.18
CA VAL A 115 11.60 -9.14 -8.36
C VAL A 115 13.09 -9.34 -8.06
N ARG A 116 13.58 -8.72 -7.00
CA ARG A 116 14.97 -8.74 -6.55
C ARG A 116 15.05 -9.46 -5.24
N GLY A 117 16.10 -10.20 -4.98
CA GLY A 117 16.32 -10.86 -3.69
C GLY A 117 16.29 -9.89 -2.51
N GLY A 118 16.19 -10.43 -1.30
CA GLY A 118 16.13 -9.65 -0.06
C GLY A 118 17.44 -8.90 0.25
N LEU A 119 17.32 -7.88 1.11
CA LEU A 119 18.47 -7.14 1.66
C LEU A 119 18.41 -7.14 3.18
N LEU A 120 19.56 -7.30 3.82
CA LEU A 120 19.79 -6.85 5.18
C LEU A 120 20.60 -5.57 5.14
N VAL A 121 20.09 -4.52 5.75
CA VAL A 121 20.74 -3.23 5.80
C VAL A 121 20.93 -2.78 7.24
N ARG A 122 21.93 -1.95 7.47
CA ARG A 122 22.25 -1.36 8.77
C ARG A 122 22.50 0.13 8.64
N SER A 123 21.97 0.86 9.58
CA SER A 123 22.31 2.26 9.86
C SER A 123 23.07 2.33 11.19
N ASP A 124 24.08 3.19 11.28
CA ASP A 124 24.80 3.49 12.53
C ASP A 124 24.57 4.94 12.99
N ASP A 125 23.61 5.65 12.38
CA ASP A 125 23.32 7.07 12.59
C ASP A 125 21.82 7.38 12.76
N SER A 126 21.09 6.46 13.39
CA SER A 126 19.64 6.57 13.64
C SER A 126 18.83 6.71 12.34
N ALA A 127 19.09 5.84 11.38
CA ALA A 127 18.42 5.77 10.09
C ALA A 127 18.61 7.00 9.17
N ARG A 128 19.70 7.77 9.35
CA ARG A 128 20.05 8.84 8.42
C ARG A 128 20.77 8.31 7.18
N SER A 129 21.60 7.28 7.34
CA SER A 129 22.25 6.58 6.21
C SER A 129 22.20 5.07 6.40
N TRP A 130 22.37 4.33 5.31
CA TRP A 130 22.24 2.89 5.30
C TRP A 130 23.36 2.21 4.52
N ALA A 131 23.89 1.13 5.09
CA ALA A 131 24.82 0.23 4.43
C ALA A 131 24.17 -1.12 4.20
N VAL A 132 24.37 -1.70 3.01
CA VAL A 132 23.96 -3.08 2.73
C VAL A 132 24.95 -4.02 3.39
N VAL A 133 24.48 -4.82 4.35
CA VAL A 133 25.26 -5.82 5.07
C VAL A 133 25.26 -7.14 4.30
N ARG A 134 24.10 -7.54 3.79
CA ARG A 134 23.94 -8.78 3.02
C ARG A 134 22.87 -8.62 1.94
N ARG A 135 23.11 -9.28 0.82
CA ARG A 135 22.19 -9.39 -0.31
C ARG A 135 21.92 -10.86 -0.60
N TRP A 136 20.66 -11.19 -0.79
CA TRP A 136 20.24 -12.49 -1.29
C TRP A 136 19.86 -12.39 -2.77
N GLU A 137 20.04 -13.50 -3.50
CA GLU A 137 19.64 -13.60 -4.90
C GLU A 137 18.12 -13.64 -5.06
N GLU A 138 17.65 -13.62 -6.31
CA GLU A 138 16.22 -13.65 -6.63
C GLU A 138 15.49 -14.78 -5.88
N ARG A 139 14.31 -14.44 -5.33
CA ARG A 139 13.42 -15.30 -4.52
C ARG A 139 13.87 -15.61 -3.09
N ALA A 140 15.02 -15.15 -2.66
CA ALA A 140 15.41 -15.24 -1.25
C ALA A 140 15.09 -13.92 -0.54
N GLU A 141 14.31 -13.98 0.53
CA GLU A 141 13.83 -12.80 1.24
C GLU A 141 14.55 -12.62 2.57
N ALA A 142 14.82 -11.37 2.95
CA ALA A 142 15.23 -10.97 4.30
C ALA A 142 13.99 -10.40 5.02
N ARG A 143 13.05 -11.27 5.36
CA ARG A 143 11.73 -10.90 5.88
C ARG A 143 11.76 -10.41 7.32
N VAL A 144 12.54 -11.07 8.15
CA VAL A 144 12.61 -10.80 9.59
C VAL A 144 14.05 -10.81 10.07
N VAL A 145 14.34 -9.92 10.99
CA VAL A 145 15.66 -9.74 11.59
C VAL A 145 15.54 -9.79 13.11
N ALA A 146 16.47 -10.48 13.76
CA ALA A 146 16.63 -10.44 15.21
C ALA A 146 18.10 -10.15 15.55
N VAL A 147 18.33 -9.33 16.57
CA VAL A 147 19.66 -8.92 17.00
C VAL A 147 19.81 -9.09 18.51
N ALA A 148 20.94 -9.61 18.95
CA ALA A 148 21.29 -9.71 20.36
C ALA A 148 22.77 -9.44 20.58
N ALA A 149 23.12 -8.98 21.79
CA ALA A 149 24.48 -8.93 22.27
C ALA A 149 24.73 -10.08 23.25
N LEU A 150 25.64 -10.99 22.89
CA LEU A 150 25.95 -12.18 23.69
C LEU A 150 27.44 -12.25 24.01
N LYS A 151 27.79 -12.16 25.28
CA LYS A 151 29.19 -12.22 25.74
C LYS A 151 30.11 -11.25 24.97
N GLY A 152 29.66 -10.02 24.77
CA GLY A 152 30.39 -8.98 24.02
C GLY A 152 30.38 -9.12 22.50
N ARG A 153 29.82 -10.19 21.95
CA ARG A 153 29.67 -10.39 20.51
C ARG A 153 28.26 -10.00 20.05
N LYS A 154 28.17 -9.46 18.85
CA LYS A 154 26.88 -9.16 18.22
C LYS A 154 26.41 -10.34 17.38
N VAL A 155 25.26 -10.85 17.73
CA VAL A 155 24.60 -11.93 16.99
C VAL A 155 23.43 -11.34 16.19
N VAL A 156 23.40 -11.65 14.91
CA VAL A 156 22.33 -11.25 14.00
C VAL A 156 21.73 -12.48 13.36
N ALA A 157 20.43 -12.63 13.42
CA ALA A 157 19.69 -13.70 12.76
C ALA A 157 18.74 -13.10 11.71
N VAL A 158 18.71 -13.65 10.51
CA VAL A 158 17.86 -13.22 9.41
C VAL A 158 17.12 -14.40 8.84
N GLY A 159 15.80 -14.27 8.72
CA GLY A 159 14.93 -15.31 8.18
C GLY A 159 14.06 -14.81 7.04
N GLY A 160 13.71 -15.72 6.15
CA GLY A 160 12.84 -15.50 5.01
C GLY A 160 12.36 -16.80 4.39
N ASP A 161 11.89 -16.75 3.14
CA ASP A 161 11.30 -17.92 2.48
C ASP A 161 12.30 -19.06 2.21
N THR A 162 13.60 -18.77 2.14
CA THR A 162 14.65 -19.75 1.89
C THR A 162 15.26 -20.33 3.16
N GLY A 163 14.83 -19.88 4.34
CA GLY A 163 15.31 -20.38 5.63
C GLY A 163 15.88 -19.28 6.52
N LEU A 164 16.86 -19.62 7.33
CA LEU A 164 17.46 -18.80 8.37
C LEU A 164 18.98 -18.81 8.27
N GLU A 165 19.58 -17.63 8.38
CA GLU A 165 21.03 -17.45 8.50
C GLU A 165 21.38 -16.72 9.79
N ILE A 166 22.50 -17.05 10.41
CA ILE A 166 22.97 -16.47 11.65
C ILE A 166 24.42 -16.04 11.50
N SER A 167 24.69 -14.82 11.91
CA SER A 167 26.02 -14.25 12.09
C SER A 167 26.30 -14.10 13.59
N GLU A 168 27.50 -14.48 14.03
CA GLU A 168 27.96 -14.32 15.41
C GLU A 168 29.03 -13.22 15.55
N ASP A 169 29.29 -12.47 14.47
CA ASP A 169 30.32 -11.42 14.36
C ASP A 169 29.78 -10.07 13.82
N GLY A 170 28.47 -9.86 13.98
CA GLY A 170 27.85 -8.58 13.59
C GLY A 170 27.59 -8.42 12.10
N GLY A 171 27.47 -9.53 11.36
CA GLY A 171 27.12 -9.54 9.94
C GLY A 171 28.31 -9.74 8.99
N VAL A 172 29.48 -10.08 9.50
CA VAL A 172 30.69 -10.29 8.67
C VAL A 172 30.66 -11.68 8.05
N THR A 173 30.46 -12.71 8.87
CA THR A 173 30.32 -14.09 8.40
C THR A 173 28.95 -14.65 8.75
N TRP A 174 28.47 -15.59 7.93
CA TRP A 174 27.14 -16.14 8.03
C TRP A 174 27.15 -17.66 7.92
N ARG A 175 26.35 -18.31 8.75
CA ARG A 175 26.08 -19.73 8.65
C ARG A 175 24.58 -19.99 8.50
N ALA A 176 24.23 -20.95 7.67
CA ALA A 176 22.86 -21.42 7.57
C ALA A 176 22.42 -22.07 8.91
N SER A 177 21.18 -21.81 9.28
CA SER A 177 20.50 -22.47 10.38
C SER A 177 19.20 -23.08 9.84
N ARG A 178 18.92 -24.34 10.18
CA ARG A 178 17.83 -25.07 9.55
C ARG A 178 16.85 -25.56 10.61
N PRO A 179 15.87 -24.73 11.02
CA PRO A 179 14.71 -25.27 11.72
C PRO A 179 14.07 -26.36 10.83
N PRO A 180 13.48 -27.41 11.41
CA PRO A 180 12.85 -28.47 10.63
C PRO A 180 11.54 -27.96 10.01
N LEU A 181 11.67 -27.08 9.01
CA LEU A 181 10.57 -26.47 8.29
C LEU A 181 9.96 -27.47 7.31
N ASP A 182 8.63 -27.43 7.18
CA ASP A 182 7.95 -28.15 6.10
C ASP A 182 8.38 -27.60 4.74
N PRO A 183 8.42 -28.46 3.69
CA PRO A 183 8.78 -28.00 2.35
C PRO A 183 7.98 -26.76 1.91
N GLY A 184 8.69 -25.72 1.55
CA GLY A 184 8.13 -24.45 1.13
C GLY A 184 7.54 -23.59 2.25
N SER A 185 7.83 -23.88 3.52
CA SER A 185 7.60 -22.98 4.64
C SER A 185 8.82 -22.11 4.84
N GLY A 186 8.60 -20.78 4.93
CA GLY A 186 9.62 -19.81 5.27
C GLY A 186 9.60 -19.47 6.77
N VAL A 187 10.56 -18.66 7.18
CA VAL A 187 10.63 -18.05 8.50
C VAL A 187 9.82 -16.76 8.49
N ALA A 188 8.73 -16.74 9.26
CA ALA A 188 7.81 -15.62 9.35
C ALA A 188 8.09 -14.68 10.54
N PHE A 189 8.76 -15.22 11.57
CA PHE A 189 9.09 -14.52 12.80
C PHE A 189 10.42 -15.01 13.37
N LEU A 190 11.20 -14.08 13.95
CA LEU A 190 12.43 -14.36 14.71
C LEU A 190 12.49 -13.44 15.92
N ALA A 191 12.87 -13.98 17.08
CA ALA A 191 13.22 -13.17 18.23
C ALA A 191 14.23 -13.90 19.13
N PHE A 192 15.22 -13.15 19.64
CA PHE A 192 15.99 -13.59 20.79
C PHE A 192 15.17 -13.40 22.06
N HIS A 193 15.26 -14.33 22.96
CA HIS A 193 14.61 -14.23 24.26
C HIS A 193 15.34 -13.16 25.10
N PRO A 194 14.63 -12.13 25.63
CA PRO A 194 15.28 -11.00 26.29
C PRO A 194 15.98 -11.39 27.60
N LEU A 195 15.46 -12.39 28.32
CA LEU A 195 15.98 -12.82 29.62
C LEU A 195 16.81 -14.13 29.58
N LYS A 196 16.81 -14.85 28.44
CA LYS A 196 17.58 -16.12 28.28
C LYS A 196 18.60 -15.95 27.15
N PRO A 197 19.85 -15.54 27.46
CA PRO A 197 20.87 -15.30 26.43
C PRO A 197 21.09 -16.54 25.55
N GLY A 198 21.11 -16.34 24.24
CA GLY A 198 21.33 -17.41 23.27
C GLY A 198 20.11 -18.25 22.91
N VAL A 199 18.97 -18.02 23.56
CA VAL A 199 17.71 -18.64 23.17
C VAL A 199 17.09 -17.84 22.05
N LEU A 200 16.77 -18.52 20.92
CA LEU A 200 16.18 -17.96 19.73
C LEU A 200 14.87 -18.68 19.42
N TYR A 201 13.85 -17.90 19.11
CA TYR A 201 12.56 -18.38 18.64
C TYR A 201 12.40 -18.09 17.16
N SER A 202 11.81 -19.04 16.42
CA SER A 202 11.46 -18.92 15.01
C SER A 202 10.01 -19.33 14.81
N GLY A 203 9.23 -18.48 14.16
CA GLY A 203 7.91 -18.83 13.64
C GLY A 203 8.00 -19.20 12.17
N SER A 204 7.46 -20.34 11.78
CA SER A 204 7.27 -20.68 10.37
C SER A 204 5.82 -20.44 9.93
N TYR A 205 5.51 -20.74 8.66
CA TYR A 205 4.14 -20.70 8.17
C TYR A 205 3.22 -21.76 8.78
N ARG A 206 3.79 -22.72 9.55
CA ARG A 206 3.02 -23.80 10.18
C ARG A 206 3.29 -23.99 11.66
N HIS A 207 4.54 -23.84 12.10
CA HIS A 207 4.92 -24.20 13.46
C HIS A 207 5.93 -23.22 14.05
N PRO A 208 5.88 -22.97 15.37
CA PRO A 208 6.94 -22.32 16.11
C PRO A 208 8.03 -23.31 16.54
N PHE A 209 9.26 -22.81 16.55
CA PHE A 209 10.47 -23.53 16.97
C PHE A 209 11.27 -22.71 17.98
N ARG A 210 12.01 -23.40 18.85
CA ARG A 210 12.96 -22.80 19.79
C ARG A 210 14.32 -23.48 19.67
N SER A 211 15.35 -22.65 19.65
CA SER A 211 16.74 -23.06 19.78
C SER A 211 17.32 -22.52 21.08
N THR A 212 18.17 -23.32 21.77
CA THR A 212 18.91 -22.91 22.98
C THR A 212 20.42 -22.83 22.74
N ASP A 213 20.84 -23.02 21.49
CA ASP A 213 22.25 -23.12 21.07
C ASP A 213 22.53 -22.20 19.84
N LEU A 214 21.88 -21.03 19.79
CA LEU A 214 22.02 -20.08 18.69
C LEU A 214 21.64 -20.66 17.33
N GLY A 215 20.58 -21.46 17.26
CA GLY A 215 20.09 -22.04 16.03
C GLY A 215 20.93 -23.19 15.44
N ARG A 216 21.77 -23.84 16.21
CA ARG A 216 22.46 -25.05 15.78
C ARG A 216 21.53 -26.26 15.81
N SER A 217 20.64 -26.30 16.82
CA SER A 217 19.53 -27.23 16.87
C SER A 217 18.21 -26.56 17.20
N TRP A 218 17.10 -27.18 16.82
CA TRP A 218 15.78 -26.64 16.97
C TRP A 218 14.80 -27.66 17.52
N LYS A 219 13.93 -27.22 18.42
CA LYS A 219 12.82 -28.00 18.95
C LYS A 219 11.50 -27.34 18.55
N ARG A 220 10.57 -28.14 18.02
CA ARG A 220 9.18 -27.69 17.81
C ARG A 220 8.51 -27.42 19.15
N ILE A 221 7.80 -26.30 19.27
CA ILE A 221 7.16 -25.84 20.51
C ILE A 221 5.68 -25.54 20.28
N ALA A 222 4.94 -26.41 19.60
CA ALA A 222 3.55 -26.22 19.20
C ALA A 222 2.53 -26.95 20.10
N GLY A 223 2.93 -27.43 21.28
CA GLY A 223 2.05 -28.15 22.22
C GLY A 223 0.82 -27.30 22.59
N GLY A 224 -0.40 -27.79 22.32
CA GLY A 224 -1.64 -27.04 22.56
C GLY A 224 -2.06 -26.04 21.49
N MET A 225 -1.22 -25.79 20.49
CA MET A 225 -1.62 -25.03 19.30
C MET A 225 -2.34 -25.92 18.29
N VAL A 226 -3.24 -25.34 17.54
CA VAL A 226 -3.87 -26.00 16.39
C VAL A 226 -2.81 -26.28 15.33
N GLU A 227 -2.93 -27.40 14.61
CA GLU A 227 -2.06 -27.68 13.46
C GLU A 227 -2.11 -26.54 12.43
N ASP A 228 -1.02 -26.31 11.71
CA ASP A 228 -0.84 -25.22 10.76
C ASP A 228 -0.92 -23.80 11.37
N THR A 229 -0.54 -23.65 12.64
CA THR A 229 -0.52 -22.34 13.31
C THR A 229 0.73 -21.55 12.92
N GLN A 230 0.59 -20.60 12.04
CA GLN A 230 1.63 -19.60 11.72
C GLN A 230 1.76 -18.61 12.88
N VAL A 231 2.98 -18.43 13.42
CA VAL A 231 3.29 -17.41 14.41
C VAL A 231 3.87 -16.18 13.71
N PHE A 232 3.27 -15.01 13.98
CA PHE A 232 3.69 -13.72 13.41
C PHE A 232 4.47 -12.86 14.40
N HIS A 233 4.18 -13.00 15.70
CA HIS A 233 4.82 -12.18 16.74
C HIS A 233 4.81 -12.92 18.08
N LEU A 234 5.84 -12.69 18.90
CA LEU A 234 5.91 -13.09 20.31
C LEU A 234 6.14 -11.86 21.17
N ASP A 235 5.37 -11.75 22.26
CA ASP A 235 5.57 -10.77 23.31
C ASP A 235 6.06 -11.49 24.58
N PHE A 236 7.31 -11.21 24.97
CA PHE A 236 7.96 -11.82 26.12
C PHE A 236 7.69 -11.00 27.39
N SER A 237 7.46 -11.67 28.50
CA SER A 237 7.40 -11.00 29.79
C SER A 237 8.76 -10.36 30.11
N PRO A 238 8.79 -9.12 30.60
CA PRO A 238 10.03 -8.47 31.04
C PRO A 238 10.60 -9.06 32.34
N THR A 239 9.80 -9.81 33.10
CA THR A 239 10.16 -10.31 34.42
C THR A 239 10.09 -11.83 34.57
N ASP A 240 9.22 -12.50 33.79
CA ASP A 240 9.05 -13.95 33.82
C ASP A 240 9.48 -14.55 32.47
N PRO A 241 10.64 -15.28 32.44
CA PRO A 241 11.15 -15.83 31.19
C PRO A 241 10.31 -16.98 30.61
N ASP A 242 9.33 -17.48 31.32
CA ASP A 242 8.46 -18.57 30.86
C ASP A 242 7.10 -18.10 30.40
N ASP A 243 6.75 -16.81 30.64
CA ASP A 243 5.49 -16.19 30.21
C ASP A 243 5.64 -15.45 28.87
N VAL A 244 5.02 -16.01 27.83
CA VAL A 244 5.10 -15.49 26.46
C VAL A 244 3.73 -15.51 25.81
N TRP A 245 3.36 -14.40 25.15
CA TRP A 245 2.20 -14.32 24.28
C TRP A 245 2.60 -14.51 22.82
N ALA A 246 1.73 -15.13 22.02
CA ALA A 246 1.93 -15.36 20.59
C ALA A 246 0.74 -14.86 19.77
N ALA A 247 1.01 -14.03 18.77
CA ALA A 247 0.06 -13.63 17.73
C ALA A 247 0.18 -14.60 16.55
N THR A 248 -0.96 -15.12 16.09
CA THR A 248 -0.98 -16.21 15.11
C THR A 248 -2.08 -16.04 14.05
N CYS A 249 -2.04 -16.87 13.00
CA CYS A 249 -3.16 -17.01 12.07
C CYS A 249 -4.40 -17.68 12.69
N GLY A 250 -4.27 -18.21 13.92
CA GLY A 250 -5.31 -18.92 14.66
C GLY A 250 -5.61 -18.30 16.04
N TRP A 251 -5.74 -16.96 16.10
CA TRP A 251 -6.02 -16.19 17.31
C TRP A 251 -4.73 -15.87 18.12
N VAL A 252 -4.89 -15.64 19.41
CA VAL A 252 -3.80 -15.34 20.35
C VAL A 252 -3.56 -16.56 21.25
N TYR A 253 -2.30 -16.84 21.54
CA TYR A 253 -1.91 -17.90 22.48
C TYR A 253 -1.02 -17.34 23.58
N ARG A 254 -1.01 -17.99 24.73
CA ARG A 254 -0.10 -17.71 25.85
C ARG A 254 0.48 -19.01 26.39
N THR A 255 1.73 -18.97 26.76
CA THR A 255 2.42 -19.97 27.56
C THR A 255 2.89 -19.35 28.87
N THR A 256 2.95 -20.13 29.93
CA THR A 256 3.56 -19.77 31.23
C THR A 256 4.53 -20.85 31.70
N ASP A 257 4.94 -21.75 30.80
CA ASP A 257 5.83 -22.86 31.02
C ASP A 257 7.02 -22.92 30.02
N GLY A 258 7.40 -21.74 29.51
CA GLY A 258 8.52 -21.58 28.57
C GLY A 258 8.26 -22.22 27.21
N ALA A 259 7.03 -22.19 26.74
CA ALA A 259 6.58 -22.77 25.50
C ALA A 259 6.55 -24.33 25.47
N ALA A 260 6.41 -24.97 26.59
CA ALA A 260 6.13 -26.41 26.64
C ALA A 260 4.68 -26.69 26.21
N SER A 261 3.73 -25.79 26.65
CA SER A 261 2.35 -25.82 26.22
C SER A 261 1.78 -24.39 25.98
N TRP A 262 0.78 -24.31 25.13
CA TRP A 262 0.12 -23.05 24.78
C TRP A 262 -1.38 -23.13 24.98
N LYS A 263 -1.95 -22.10 25.61
CA LYS A 263 -3.41 -21.91 25.77
C LYS A 263 -3.88 -20.86 24.78
N ARG A 264 -4.99 -21.15 24.09
CA ARG A 264 -5.62 -20.25 23.11
C ARG A 264 -6.59 -19.28 23.78
N PHE A 265 -6.57 -18.03 23.32
CA PHE A 265 -7.47 -16.95 23.71
C PHE A 265 -8.11 -16.35 22.43
N LYS A 266 -9.44 -16.25 22.40
CA LYS A 266 -10.17 -15.84 21.19
C LYS A 266 -11.44 -15.06 21.45
N ASP A 267 -11.97 -15.10 22.67
CA ASP A 267 -13.30 -14.56 22.97
C ASP A 267 -13.32 -13.03 22.79
N GLY A 268 -14.28 -12.55 21.99
CA GLY A 268 -14.38 -11.15 21.59
C GLY A 268 -13.54 -10.72 20.38
N LEU A 269 -12.60 -11.55 19.92
CA LEU A 269 -11.90 -11.31 18.64
C LEU A 269 -12.82 -11.67 17.47
N THR A 270 -13.00 -10.75 16.52
CA THR A 270 -13.86 -10.98 15.34
C THR A 270 -13.08 -11.53 14.16
N ASP A 271 -11.74 -11.44 14.19
CA ASP A 271 -10.85 -11.96 13.14
C ASP A 271 -9.78 -12.85 13.78
N ARG A 272 -9.62 -14.05 13.21
CA ARG A 272 -8.68 -15.06 13.72
C ARG A 272 -7.21 -14.72 13.43
N ARG A 273 -6.93 -13.85 12.45
CA ARG A 273 -5.56 -13.51 12.06
C ARG A 273 -5.05 -12.33 12.86
N THR A 274 -4.23 -12.63 13.86
CA THR A 274 -3.58 -11.66 14.73
C THR A 274 -2.12 -11.49 14.29
N HIS A 275 -1.74 -10.29 13.90
CA HIS A 275 -0.38 -9.99 13.44
C HIS A 275 0.57 -9.68 14.58
N VAL A 276 0.06 -9.02 15.63
CA VAL A 276 0.86 -8.58 16.77
C VAL A 276 0.06 -8.68 18.06
N VAL A 277 0.74 -9.01 19.13
CA VAL A 277 0.21 -8.97 20.50
C VAL A 277 1.21 -8.23 21.37
N ALA A 278 0.75 -7.41 22.30
CA ALA A 278 1.61 -6.76 23.29
C ALA A 278 0.89 -6.58 24.62
N ARG A 279 1.61 -6.79 25.71
CA ARG A 279 1.19 -6.44 27.06
C ARG A 279 1.42 -4.96 27.33
N ASP A 280 0.51 -4.35 28.10
CA ASP A 280 0.76 -3.04 28.68
C ASP A 280 1.91 -3.18 29.71
N PRO A 281 3.00 -2.41 29.58
CA PRO A 281 4.14 -2.50 30.49
C PRO A 281 3.80 -2.22 31.96
N ARG A 282 2.73 -1.44 32.22
CA ARG A 282 2.27 -1.08 33.57
C ARG A 282 1.27 -2.06 34.16
N ASN A 283 0.53 -2.74 33.28
CA ASN A 283 -0.51 -3.68 33.69
C ASN A 283 -0.48 -4.94 32.83
N PRO A 284 0.20 -6.01 33.26
CA PRO A 284 0.31 -7.26 32.50
C PRO A 284 -1.01 -7.97 32.23
N SER A 285 -2.09 -7.63 32.95
CA SER A 285 -3.44 -8.14 32.67
C SER A 285 -4.09 -7.45 31.49
N ARG A 286 -3.56 -6.30 31.05
CA ARG A 286 -4.01 -5.60 29.85
C ARG A 286 -3.19 -6.05 28.67
N VAL A 287 -3.88 -6.58 27.64
CA VAL A 287 -3.25 -7.12 26.42
C VAL A 287 -3.90 -6.49 25.19
N LEU A 288 -3.08 -6.01 24.29
CA LEU A 288 -3.52 -5.51 22.99
C LEU A 288 -3.24 -6.55 21.91
N ALA A 289 -4.18 -6.74 20.99
CA ALA A 289 -4.07 -7.65 19.85
C ALA A 289 -4.41 -6.90 18.55
N GLY A 290 -3.42 -6.77 17.68
CA GLY A 290 -3.57 -6.18 16.35
C GLY A 290 -3.88 -7.25 15.32
N THR A 291 -5.05 -7.13 14.67
CA THR A 291 -5.58 -8.12 13.73
C THR A 291 -5.83 -7.52 12.35
N THR A 292 -6.24 -8.35 11.40
CA THR A 292 -6.77 -7.89 10.12
C THR A 292 -8.13 -7.18 10.23
N GLY A 293 -8.84 -7.36 11.35
CA GLY A 293 -10.15 -6.73 11.61
C GLY A 293 -10.11 -5.54 12.58
N GLY A 294 -8.95 -5.17 13.10
CA GLY A 294 -8.80 -4.04 14.02
C GLY A 294 -7.79 -4.26 15.14
N LEU A 295 -7.65 -3.25 15.98
CA LEU A 295 -6.97 -3.34 17.26
C LEU A 295 -7.97 -3.69 18.36
N PHE A 296 -7.66 -4.71 19.13
CA PHE A 296 -8.47 -5.22 20.23
C PHE A 296 -7.72 -5.11 21.56
N GLU A 297 -8.46 -4.90 22.63
CA GLU A 297 -7.99 -4.80 24.01
C GLU A 297 -8.65 -5.88 24.87
N SER A 298 -7.86 -6.56 25.67
CA SER A 298 -8.31 -7.32 26.84
C SER A 298 -7.81 -6.64 28.11
N ARG A 299 -8.62 -6.65 29.17
CA ARG A 299 -8.26 -6.13 30.51
C ARG A 299 -8.22 -7.21 31.58
N ASP A 300 -8.42 -8.44 31.20
CA ASP A 300 -8.57 -9.64 32.03
C ASP A 300 -7.60 -10.76 31.62
N ALA A 301 -6.39 -10.38 31.22
CA ALA A 301 -5.34 -11.30 30.79
C ALA A 301 -5.76 -12.22 29.64
N GLY A 302 -6.53 -11.68 28.68
CA GLY A 302 -6.90 -12.36 27.44
C GLY A 302 -8.23 -13.11 27.50
N LEU A 303 -8.92 -13.13 28.62
CA LEU A 303 -10.20 -13.86 28.74
C LEU A 303 -11.28 -13.29 27.83
N GLY A 304 -11.31 -11.94 27.66
CA GLY A 304 -12.22 -11.27 26.73
C GLY A 304 -11.55 -10.10 26.02
N PHE A 305 -11.77 -9.99 24.72
CA PHE A 305 -11.28 -8.89 23.90
C PHE A 305 -12.42 -8.00 23.41
N ARG A 306 -12.20 -6.69 23.35
CA ARG A 306 -13.08 -5.72 22.70
C ARG A 306 -12.31 -4.88 21.70
N ARG A 307 -12.93 -4.55 20.58
CA ARG A 307 -12.31 -3.67 19.56
C ARG A 307 -12.21 -2.23 20.10
N ILE A 308 -11.05 -1.61 19.91
CA ILE A 308 -10.78 -0.21 20.29
C ILE A 308 -10.38 0.66 19.09
N SER A 309 -10.13 0.08 17.91
CA SER A 309 -9.94 0.83 16.67
C SER A 309 -11.23 0.91 15.85
N ARG A 310 -11.17 1.63 14.72
CA ARG A 310 -12.21 1.55 13.69
C ARG A 310 -12.29 0.14 13.12
N GLU A 311 -13.44 -0.20 12.56
CA GLU A 311 -13.63 -1.46 11.86
C GLU A 311 -12.75 -1.53 10.63
N ALA A 312 -12.27 -2.75 10.31
CA ALA A 312 -11.40 -3.05 9.18
C ALA A 312 -10.05 -2.29 9.14
N THR A 313 -9.58 -1.75 10.26
CA THR A 313 -8.20 -1.26 10.40
C THR A 313 -7.26 -2.46 10.48
N VAL A 314 -6.52 -2.76 9.41
CA VAL A 314 -5.51 -3.83 9.43
C VAL A 314 -4.29 -3.35 10.19
N VAL A 315 -4.00 -3.98 11.33
CA VAL A 315 -2.86 -3.66 12.19
C VAL A 315 -1.69 -4.59 11.87
N ASN A 316 -0.56 -4.02 11.47
CA ASN A 316 0.65 -4.77 11.14
C ASN A 316 1.63 -4.87 12.32
N ALA A 317 1.77 -3.80 13.10
CA ALA A 317 2.63 -3.76 14.28
C ALA A 317 2.08 -2.76 15.30
N LEU A 318 2.46 -2.92 16.56
CA LEU A 318 2.21 -1.94 17.61
C LEU A 318 3.39 -1.90 18.58
N VAL A 319 3.61 -0.76 19.20
CA VAL A 319 4.68 -0.59 20.19
C VAL A 319 4.31 0.50 21.18
N PHE A 320 4.54 0.23 22.46
CA PHE A 320 4.54 1.24 23.50
C PHE A 320 5.88 2.00 23.51
N ASP A 321 5.86 3.28 23.85
CA ASP A 321 7.09 4.01 24.16
C ASP A 321 7.70 3.43 25.44
N PRO A 322 8.95 2.91 25.41
CA PRO A 322 9.58 2.32 26.58
C PRO A 322 9.73 3.31 27.74
N SER A 323 9.81 4.61 27.45
CA SER A 323 9.97 5.67 28.45
C SER A 323 8.64 6.25 28.95
N ASN A 324 7.59 6.15 28.14
CA ASN A 324 6.25 6.63 28.46
C ASN A 324 5.16 5.72 27.89
N PRO A 325 4.72 4.69 28.62
CA PRO A 325 3.71 3.74 28.13
C PRO A 325 2.31 4.34 27.88
N ASP A 326 2.06 5.62 28.16
CA ASP A 326 0.88 6.31 27.65
C ASP A 326 0.94 6.55 26.14
N VAL A 327 2.15 6.62 25.59
CA VAL A 327 2.34 6.71 24.15
C VAL A 327 2.35 5.31 23.55
N LEU A 328 1.35 5.06 22.71
CA LEU A 328 1.24 3.85 21.90
C LEU A 328 1.21 4.23 20.44
N LEU A 329 2.03 3.58 19.63
CA LEU A 329 1.99 3.68 18.18
C LEU A 329 1.49 2.37 17.56
N VAL A 330 0.66 2.49 16.55
CA VAL A 330 0.06 1.37 15.81
C VAL A 330 0.32 1.57 14.32
N ALA A 331 1.06 0.65 13.73
CA ALA A 331 1.33 0.60 12.31
C ALA A 331 0.16 -0.07 11.58
N THR A 332 -0.38 0.60 10.57
CA THR A 332 -1.52 0.10 9.81
C THR A 332 -1.21 -0.05 8.33
N GLU A 333 -2.03 -0.84 7.65
CA GLU A 333 -1.89 -1.06 6.21
C GLU A 333 -2.35 0.15 5.37
N ALA A 334 -3.40 0.85 5.84
CA ALA A 334 -4.03 1.92 5.07
C ALA A 334 -3.97 3.30 5.72
N GLU A 335 -4.00 3.35 7.05
CA GLU A 335 -4.14 4.61 7.79
C GLU A 335 -2.77 5.19 8.21
N GLY A 336 -1.66 4.54 7.81
CA GLY A 336 -0.32 4.92 8.22
C GLY A 336 -0.04 4.53 9.67
N VAL A 337 0.38 5.49 10.48
CA VAL A 337 0.57 5.34 11.91
C VAL A 337 -0.60 5.95 12.66
N LEU A 338 -1.22 5.17 13.56
CA LEU A 338 -2.11 5.70 14.57
C LEU A 338 -1.33 5.87 15.88
N ARG A 339 -1.64 6.93 16.61
CA ARG A 339 -0.97 7.29 17.86
C ARG A 339 -1.98 7.52 18.97
N SER A 340 -1.62 7.07 20.15
CA SER A 340 -2.31 7.35 21.42
C SER A 340 -1.39 8.11 22.37
N GLU A 341 -1.97 8.91 23.24
CA GLU A 341 -1.32 9.57 24.38
C GLU A 341 -1.91 9.15 25.73
N ASP A 342 -2.82 8.19 25.71
CA ASP A 342 -3.58 7.69 26.86
C ASP A 342 -3.52 6.15 26.98
N GLY A 343 -2.42 5.57 26.49
CA GLY A 343 -2.18 4.13 26.53
C GLY A 343 -3.08 3.33 25.60
N GLY A 344 -3.67 3.93 24.56
CA GLY A 344 -4.52 3.25 23.58
C GLY A 344 -6.02 3.34 23.87
N LEU A 345 -6.47 4.21 24.78
CA LEU A 345 -7.89 4.48 24.98
C LEU A 345 -8.47 5.29 23.82
N SER A 346 -7.69 6.23 23.28
CA SER A 346 -7.99 6.95 22.04
C SER A 346 -6.86 6.80 21.04
N LEU A 347 -7.20 6.78 19.75
CA LEU A 347 -6.26 6.66 18.64
C LEU A 347 -6.54 7.76 17.62
N SER A 348 -5.51 8.46 17.20
CA SER A 348 -5.55 9.47 16.15
C SER A 348 -4.49 9.21 15.08
N GLU A 349 -4.74 9.65 13.83
CA GLU A 349 -3.75 9.56 12.76
C GLU A 349 -2.54 10.44 13.08
N SER A 350 -1.34 9.89 12.92
CA SER A 350 -0.07 10.57 13.16
C SER A 350 0.86 10.38 11.96
N ASN A 351 0.48 11.00 10.84
CA ASN A 351 1.06 10.80 9.53
C ASN A 351 1.87 12.01 9.02
N ALA A 352 2.06 13.06 9.83
CA ALA A 352 2.84 14.23 9.42
C ALA A 352 4.26 13.82 9.00
N GLY A 353 4.62 14.09 7.73
CA GLY A 353 5.90 13.69 7.15
C GLY A 353 5.95 12.30 6.50
N LEU A 354 4.98 11.40 6.75
CA LEU A 354 4.82 10.20 5.94
C LEU A 354 4.23 10.58 4.58
N SER A 355 4.87 10.22 3.48
CA SER A 355 4.51 10.69 2.14
C SER A 355 4.38 9.59 1.09
N GLU A 356 4.03 8.38 1.52
CA GLU A 356 3.91 7.19 0.68
C GLU A 356 2.49 6.62 0.64
N ALA A 357 1.48 7.48 0.69
CA ALA A 357 0.10 7.03 0.57
C ALA A 357 -0.13 6.32 -0.77
N ARG A 358 -0.74 5.15 -0.71
CA ARG A 358 -1.19 4.42 -1.90
C ARG A 358 -2.51 5.05 -2.37
N VAL A 359 -2.49 5.73 -3.49
CA VAL A 359 -3.70 6.29 -4.10
C VAL A 359 -4.18 5.31 -5.17
N SER A 360 -5.36 4.72 -4.96
CA SER A 360 -5.96 3.76 -5.90
C SER A 360 -6.77 4.44 -6.99
N ALA A 361 -7.36 5.59 -6.70
CA ALA A 361 -8.15 6.33 -7.66
C ALA A 361 -8.22 7.82 -7.29
N VAL A 362 -8.47 8.66 -8.27
CA VAL A 362 -8.69 10.09 -8.14
C VAL A 362 -9.85 10.52 -9.02
N ALA A 363 -10.66 11.47 -8.53
CA ALA A 363 -11.68 12.14 -9.30
C ALA A 363 -11.67 13.64 -8.96
N ALA A 364 -12.06 14.49 -9.92
CA ALA A 364 -12.26 15.89 -9.69
C ALA A 364 -13.70 16.25 -10.09
N THR A 365 -14.44 16.91 -9.19
CA THR A 365 -15.81 17.35 -9.44
C THR A 365 -15.82 18.62 -10.32
N ALA A 366 -16.96 18.97 -10.87
CA ALA A 366 -17.09 20.16 -11.70
C ALA A 366 -16.76 21.47 -10.95
N SER A 367 -16.98 21.52 -9.64
CA SER A 367 -16.57 22.64 -8.78
C SER A 367 -15.07 22.66 -8.45
N GLY A 368 -14.33 21.62 -8.87
CA GLY A 368 -12.90 21.51 -8.64
C GLY A 368 -12.52 20.85 -7.31
N VAL A 369 -13.45 20.20 -6.62
CA VAL A 369 -13.12 19.36 -5.45
C VAL A 369 -12.41 18.12 -5.94
N VAL A 370 -11.15 17.92 -5.51
CA VAL A 370 -10.37 16.72 -5.82
C VAL A 370 -10.60 15.70 -4.73
N VAL A 371 -11.05 14.51 -5.10
CA VAL A 371 -11.27 13.40 -4.19
C VAL A 371 -10.28 12.28 -4.53
N VAL A 372 -9.56 11.82 -3.52
CA VAL A 372 -8.59 10.72 -3.65
C VAL A 372 -9.05 9.52 -2.83
N ALA A 373 -8.95 8.34 -3.41
CA ALA A 373 -9.16 7.08 -2.72
C ALA A 373 -7.81 6.49 -2.32
N ARG A 374 -7.65 6.15 -1.04
CA ARG A 374 -6.48 5.39 -0.58
C ARG A 374 -6.79 3.90 -0.62
N ALA A 375 -5.84 3.12 -1.14
CA ALA A 375 -5.97 1.67 -1.19
C ALA A 375 -5.48 1.05 0.11
N ALA A 376 -6.15 -0.04 0.50
CA ALA A 376 -5.66 -0.98 1.50
C ALA A 376 -5.84 -2.41 0.99
N ASP A 377 -4.85 -3.26 1.17
CA ASP A 377 -4.96 -4.68 0.87
C ASP A 377 -5.76 -5.35 2.00
N GLY A 378 -7.03 -5.65 1.73
CA GLY A 378 -7.91 -6.35 2.69
C GLY A 378 -8.69 -5.48 3.68
N GLY A 379 -8.50 -4.15 3.66
CA GLY A 379 -9.21 -3.22 4.53
C GLY A 379 -10.14 -2.26 3.79
N SER A 380 -10.97 -1.53 4.54
CA SER A 380 -11.74 -0.40 4.01
C SER A 380 -10.79 0.77 3.78
N GLY A 381 -10.42 1.01 2.55
CA GLY A 381 -9.81 2.27 2.14
C GLY A 381 -10.72 3.44 2.51
N GLY A 382 -10.18 4.66 2.58
CA GLY A 382 -10.96 5.87 2.80
C GLY A 382 -10.97 6.76 1.57
N LEU A 383 -11.81 7.78 1.63
CA LEU A 383 -11.81 8.89 0.69
C LEU A 383 -11.33 10.16 1.40
N TRP A 384 -10.55 10.96 0.69
CA TRP A 384 -10.08 12.26 1.16
C TRP A 384 -10.34 13.31 0.10
N THR A 385 -10.69 14.51 0.52
CA THR A 385 -10.58 15.68 -0.34
C THR A 385 -9.15 16.20 -0.30
N LEU A 386 -8.71 16.79 -1.40
CA LEU A 386 -7.46 17.52 -1.52
C LEU A 386 -7.76 18.94 -1.96
N ASP A 387 -7.28 19.91 -1.21
CA ASP A 387 -7.15 21.29 -1.68
C ASP A 387 -5.86 21.42 -2.52
N PRO A 388 -5.96 21.61 -3.82
CA PRO A 388 -4.78 21.63 -4.69
C PRO A 388 -4.00 22.95 -4.67
N VAL A 389 -4.44 23.93 -3.88
CA VAL A 389 -3.68 25.17 -3.63
C VAL A 389 -2.80 25.01 -2.41
N SER A 390 -3.38 24.57 -1.30
CA SER A 390 -2.64 24.40 -0.03
C SER A 390 -2.01 23.02 0.12
N GLY A 391 -2.41 22.03 -0.69
CA GLY A 391 -2.01 20.62 -0.52
C GLY A 391 -2.67 19.92 0.68
N ARG A 392 -3.56 20.62 1.40
CA ARG A 392 -4.23 20.07 2.57
C ARG A 392 -5.21 18.98 2.17
N THR A 393 -5.20 17.88 2.92
CA THR A 393 -6.17 16.79 2.75
C THR A 393 -7.07 16.68 3.97
N GLU A 394 -8.34 16.34 3.72
CA GLU A 394 -9.33 16.11 4.75
C GLU A 394 -10.06 14.79 4.47
N ARG A 395 -10.20 13.95 5.48
CA ARG A 395 -10.90 12.67 5.34
C ARG A 395 -12.40 12.91 5.22
N LEU A 396 -13.03 12.31 4.23
CA LEU A 396 -14.48 12.31 4.10
C LEU A 396 -15.08 11.37 5.16
N ALA A 397 -16.04 11.88 5.93
CA ALA A 397 -16.74 11.11 6.95
C ALA A 397 -17.57 9.96 6.33
N ALA A 398 -18.12 10.19 5.15
CA ALA A 398 -18.85 9.20 4.38
C ALA A 398 -17.96 8.60 3.28
N ALA A 399 -17.78 7.29 3.31
CA ALA A 399 -17.08 6.51 2.28
C ALA A 399 -17.81 5.18 2.09
N PRO A 400 -17.69 4.53 0.92
CA PRO A 400 -18.18 3.17 0.76
C PRO A 400 -17.57 2.20 1.79
N PRO A 401 -18.29 1.15 2.20
CA PRO A 401 -17.84 0.21 3.23
C PRO A 401 -16.73 -0.75 2.75
N ALA A 402 -16.16 -0.53 1.56
CA ALA A 402 -15.12 -1.35 0.97
C ALA A 402 -14.09 -0.47 0.23
N THR A 403 -12.91 -1.03 -0.02
CA THR A 403 -11.83 -0.34 -0.76
C THR A 403 -12.31 0.14 -2.13
N VAL A 404 -12.20 1.44 -2.38
CA VAL A 404 -12.54 2.04 -3.66
C VAL A 404 -11.43 1.74 -4.67
N ARG A 405 -11.77 1.00 -5.72
CA ARG A 405 -10.84 0.61 -6.81
C ARG A 405 -10.89 1.57 -7.99
N ALA A 406 -12.06 2.14 -8.22
CA ALA A 406 -12.27 3.11 -9.28
C ALA A 406 -13.16 4.24 -8.75
N LEU A 407 -12.84 5.46 -9.09
CA LEU A 407 -13.56 6.66 -8.68
C LEU A 407 -13.75 7.56 -9.90
N LEU A 408 -14.94 8.11 -10.04
CA LEU A 408 -15.30 8.98 -11.15
C LEU A 408 -16.22 10.07 -10.65
N ALA A 409 -16.07 11.28 -11.21
CA ALA A 409 -16.99 12.37 -10.98
C ALA A 409 -17.89 12.59 -12.20
N SER A 410 -19.19 12.85 -11.96
CA SER A 410 -20.17 13.27 -12.96
C SER A 410 -20.85 14.54 -12.45
N GLY A 411 -20.34 15.69 -12.88
CA GLY A 411 -20.65 16.96 -12.23
C GLY A 411 -20.12 16.97 -10.80
N GLU A 412 -21.01 17.20 -9.83
CA GLU A 412 -20.66 17.12 -8.38
C GLU A 412 -20.80 15.71 -7.82
N ARG A 413 -21.47 14.80 -8.53
CA ARG A 413 -21.73 13.45 -8.08
C ARG A 413 -20.47 12.60 -8.17
N LEU A 414 -20.24 11.79 -7.13
CA LEU A 414 -19.14 10.81 -7.07
C LEU A 414 -19.68 9.40 -7.29
N VAL A 415 -19.02 8.65 -8.14
CA VAL A 415 -19.30 7.23 -8.44
C VAL A 415 -18.09 6.41 -8.03
N ALA A 416 -18.27 5.47 -7.11
CA ALA A 416 -17.21 4.67 -6.52
C ALA A 416 -17.43 3.18 -6.80
N GLY A 417 -16.49 2.57 -7.51
CA GLY A 417 -16.45 1.13 -7.77
C GLY A 417 -15.65 0.39 -6.71
N THR A 418 -16.26 -0.63 -6.10
CA THR A 418 -15.66 -1.42 -5.01
C THR A 418 -15.87 -2.92 -5.23
N PRO A 419 -15.16 -3.79 -4.47
CA PRO A 419 -15.47 -5.22 -4.43
C PRO A 419 -16.87 -5.55 -3.91
N ALA A 420 -17.49 -4.64 -3.12
CA ALA A 420 -18.81 -4.83 -2.54
C ALA A 420 -19.93 -4.25 -3.42
N GLY A 421 -19.60 -3.66 -4.58
CA GLY A 421 -20.57 -3.07 -5.48
C GLY A 421 -20.21 -1.68 -5.97
N LEU A 422 -21.18 -1.05 -6.64
CA LEU A 422 -21.10 0.34 -7.09
C LEU A 422 -21.87 1.24 -6.15
N PHE A 423 -21.24 2.33 -5.77
CA PHE A 423 -21.79 3.29 -4.81
C PHE A 423 -21.79 4.70 -5.42
N VAL A 424 -22.79 5.50 -5.10
CA VAL A 424 -22.96 6.87 -5.61
C VAL A 424 -23.26 7.83 -4.47
N ALA A 425 -22.57 8.96 -4.46
CA ALA A 425 -22.87 10.09 -3.59
C ALA A 425 -23.24 11.31 -4.42
N GLY A 426 -24.23 12.10 -3.97
CA GLY A 426 -24.69 13.31 -4.67
C GLY A 426 -23.60 14.40 -4.78
N ALA A 427 -22.70 14.45 -3.80
CA ALA A 427 -21.52 15.34 -3.77
C ALA A 427 -20.49 14.79 -2.79
N ALA A 428 -19.28 15.37 -2.79
CA ALA A 428 -18.25 15.06 -1.79
C ALA A 428 -18.78 15.34 -0.37
N GLY A 429 -18.56 14.39 0.55
CA GLY A 429 -19.05 14.48 1.93
C GLY A 429 -20.49 14.02 2.16
N ARG A 430 -21.26 13.73 1.12
CA ARG A 430 -22.58 13.11 1.24
C ARG A 430 -22.48 11.59 1.38
N PRO A 431 -23.46 10.93 2.02
CA PRO A 431 -23.51 9.47 2.10
C PRO A 431 -23.48 8.80 0.74
N PHE A 432 -22.81 7.65 0.67
CA PHE A 432 -22.80 6.80 -0.52
C PHE A 432 -23.93 5.78 -0.46
N GLU A 433 -24.73 5.71 -1.50
CA GLU A 433 -25.79 4.73 -1.68
C GLU A 433 -25.34 3.65 -2.66
N LYS A 434 -25.63 2.37 -2.36
CA LYS A 434 -25.34 1.25 -3.26
C LYS A 434 -26.37 1.24 -4.39
N VAL A 435 -25.89 1.35 -5.63
CA VAL A 435 -26.73 1.35 -6.85
C VAL A 435 -26.57 0.08 -7.70
N LEU A 436 -25.51 -0.71 -7.45
CA LEU A 436 -25.31 -1.99 -8.15
C LEU A 436 -24.61 -2.98 -7.20
N ASP A 437 -25.18 -4.17 -7.04
CA ASP A 437 -24.66 -5.21 -6.13
C ASP A 437 -23.82 -6.25 -6.86
N VAL A 438 -22.78 -5.79 -7.56
CA VAL A 438 -21.80 -6.64 -8.27
C VAL A 438 -20.43 -6.04 -8.10
N PRO A 439 -19.38 -6.81 -7.82
CA PRO A 439 -18.01 -6.30 -7.74
C PRO A 439 -17.62 -5.50 -8.98
N VAL A 440 -17.11 -4.27 -8.75
CA VAL A 440 -16.68 -3.34 -9.79
C VAL A 440 -15.16 -3.29 -9.86
N HIS A 441 -14.64 -3.40 -11.08
CA HIS A 441 -13.20 -3.42 -11.35
C HIS A 441 -12.69 -2.12 -11.96
N GLY A 442 -13.54 -1.37 -12.68
CA GLY A 442 -13.19 -0.13 -13.34
C GLY A 442 -14.41 0.70 -13.73
N LEU A 443 -14.20 2.00 -13.91
CA LEU A 443 -15.19 2.96 -14.34
C LEU A 443 -14.62 3.78 -15.51
N ALA A 444 -15.49 4.19 -16.44
CA ALA A 444 -15.14 5.12 -17.51
C ALA A 444 -16.31 6.07 -17.80
N ALA A 445 -15.97 7.26 -18.30
CA ALA A 445 -16.95 8.22 -18.81
C ALA A 445 -16.83 8.32 -20.33
N GLY A 446 -17.98 8.45 -20.99
CA GLY A 446 -18.13 8.80 -22.40
C GLY A 446 -19.14 9.93 -22.55
N PRO A 447 -19.41 10.40 -23.79
CA PRO A 447 -20.34 11.48 -24.01
C PRO A 447 -21.74 11.18 -23.45
N GLY A 448 -22.12 11.86 -22.36
CA GLY A 448 -23.41 11.70 -21.69
C GLY A 448 -23.69 10.34 -21.05
N ARG A 449 -22.66 9.50 -20.88
CA ARG A 449 -22.79 8.13 -20.33
C ARG A 449 -21.64 7.80 -19.40
N LEU A 450 -21.93 6.93 -18.42
CA LEU A 450 -20.92 6.30 -17.57
C LEU A 450 -20.94 4.79 -17.80
N PHE A 451 -19.78 4.16 -17.64
CA PHE A 451 -19.62 2.71 -17.84
C PHE A 451 -18.91 2.08 -16.66
N ALA A 452 -19.33 0.86 -16.30
CA ALA A 452 -18.72 0.08 -15.23
C ALA A 452 -18.28 -1.30 -15.75
N ALA A 453 -17.03 -1.64 -15.48
CA ALA A 453 -16.48 -2.98 -15.64
C ALA A 453 -16.76 -3.78 -14.37
N THR A 454 -17.46 -4.90 -14.47
CA THR A 454 -17.88 -5.67 -13.30
C THR A 454 -17.57 -7.17 -13.43
N GLN A 455 -17.70 -7.87 -12.30
CA GLN A 455 -17.63 -9.33 -12.26
C GLN A 455 -18.70 -10.01 -13.16
N ALA A 456 -19.81 -9.31 -13.45
CA ALA A 456 -20.96 -9.86 -14.18
C ALA A 456 -21.16 -9.22 -15.57
N GLY A 457 -20.14 -8.60 -16.14
CA GLY A 457 -20.22 -7.95 -17.45
C GLY A 457 -20.00 -6.44 -17.38
N ALA A 458 -20.33 -5.74 -18.46
CA ALA A 458 -20.31 -4.29 -18.54
C ALA A 458 -21.70 -3.70 -18.24
N PHE A 459 -21.72 -2.56 -17.58
CA PHE A 459 -22.94 -1.79 -17.30
C PHE A 459 -22.78 -0.35 -17.76
N GLU A 460 -23.90 0.29 -18.13
CA GLU A 460 -23.96 1.71 -18.47
C GLU A 460 -24.97 2.46 -17.60
N SER A 461 -24.69 3.72 -17.37
CA SER A 461 -25.61 4.71 -16.81
C SER A 461 -25.75 5.87 -17.79
N ARG A 462 -26.97 6.41 -17.90
CA ARG A 462 -27.33 7.57 -18.76
C ARG A 462 -27.82 8.77 -17.94
N ASP A 463 -27.88 8.63 -16.63
CA ASP A 463 -28.41 9.59 -15.67
C ASP A 463 -27.37 10.06 -14.65
N GLY A 464 -26.10 10.00 -15.05
CA GLY A 464 -24.98 10.43 -14.20
C GLY A 464 -24.69 9.50 -13.03
N GLY A 465 -24.99 8.20 -13.17
CA GLY A 465 -24.64 7.18 -12.21
C GLY A 465 -25.77 6.76 -11.26
N VAL A 466 -26.97 7.30 -11.37
CA VAL A 466 -28.10 7.00 -10.48
C VAL A 466 -28.65 5.60 -10.75
N SER A 467 -28.84 5.27 -12.04
CA SER A 467 -29.28 3.95 -12.43
C SER A 467 -28.30 3.30 -13.43
N TRP A 468 -28.25 1.96 -13.40
CA TRP A 468 -27.30 1.19 -14.20
C TRP A 468 -27.98 0.01 -14.88
N GLY A 469 -27.83 -0.06 -16.20
CA GLY A 469 -28.31 -1.14 -17.03
C GLY A 469 -27.16 -1.98 -17.58
N ARG A 470 -27.38 -3.28 -17.74
CA ARG A 470 -26.39 -4.17 -18.40
C ARG A 470 -26.21 -3.76 -19.85
N LEU A 471 -24.97 -3.72 -20.31
CA LEU A 471 -24.62 -3.39 -21.69
C LEU A 471 -24.30 -4.68 -22.46
N GLY A 472 -25.11 -5.00 -23.47
CA GLY A 472 -24.94 -6.19 -24.29
C GLY A 472 -25.21 -7.50 -23.59
N THR A 473 -24.76 -8.59 -24.21
CA THR A 473 -24.99 -9.97 -23.74
C THR A 473 -23.80 -10.54 -22.93
N LEU A 474 -22.68 -9.81 -22.86
CA LEU A 474 -21.48 -10.24 -22.16
C LEU A 474 -21.74 -10.40 -20.65
N LYS A 475 -21.79 -11.66 -20.18
CA LYS A 475 -21.96 -12.00 -18.76
C LYS A 475 -20.65 -12.37 -18.06
N ALA A 476 -19.55 -12.50 -18.82
CA ALA A 476 -18.24 -12.80 -18.28
C ALA A 476 -17.66 -11.59 -17.53
N ARG A 477 -16.74 -11.86 -16.61
CA ARG A 477 -15.99 -10.82 -15.90
C ARG A 477 -15.34 -9.85 -16.89
N VAL A 478 -15.55 -8.57 -16.63
CA VAL A 478 -14.89 -7.47 -17.31
C VAL A 478 -13.88 -6.83 -16.35
N ASP A 479 -12.62 -6.82 -16.73
CA ASP A 479 -11.52 -6.33 -15.89
C ASP A 479 -11.32 -4.83 -16.01
N ALA A 480 -11.62 -4.26 -17.19
CA ALA A 480 -11.52 -2.84 -17.46
C ALA A 480 -12.55 -2.40 -18.51
N VAL A 481 -12.96 -1.15 -18.43
CA VAL A 481 -13.83 -0.47 -19.40
C VAL A 481 -13.20 0.86 -19.77
N MET A 482 -13.35 1.28 -21.01
CA MET A 482 -12.82 2.54 -21.51
C MET A 482 -13.58 3.06 -22.70
N TRP A 483 -13.53 4.37 -22.84
CA TRP A 483 -13.90 5.08 -24.07
C TRP A 483 -12.62 5.42 -24.81
N SER A 484 -12.42 4.86 -26.01
CA SER A 484 -11.15 5.00 -26.73
C SER A 484 -11.37 5.07 -28.24
N ARG A 485 -10.38 5.60 -28.95
CA ARG A 485 -10.34 5.56 -30.42
C ARG A 485 -9.56 4.33 -30.86
N PRO A 486 -10.13 3.41 -31.67
CA PRO A 486 -9.37 2.37 -32.31
C PRO A 486 -8.27 2.95 -33.20
N ALA A 487 -7.19 2.19 -33.44
CA ALA A 487 -6.14 2.60 -34.38
C ALA A 487 -6.72 2.88 -35.78
N GLY A 488 -6.31 3.98 -36.41
CA GLY A 488 -6.82 4.48 -37.68
C GLY A 488 -7.90 5.56 -37.54
N THR A 489 -8.60 5.87 -38.62
CA THR A 489 -9.57 6.98 -38.76
C THR A 489 -10.95 6.69 -38.17
N ARG A 490 -11.12 5.66 -37.35
CA ARG A 490 -12.42 5.28 -36.79
C ARG A 490 -12.85 6.19 -35.63
N PRO A 491 -14.15 6.45 -35.46
CA PRO A 491 -14.66 7.24 -34.35
C PRO A 491 -14.38 6.57 -33.00
N ALA A 492 -14.40 7.35 -31.93
CA ALA A 492 -14.26 6.86 -30.57
C ALA A 492 -15.36 5.83 -30.24
N ALA A 493 -14.97 4.75 -29.59
CA ALA A 493 -15.83 3.66 -29.25
C ALA A 493 -15.58 3.12 -27.83
N LEU A 494 -16.58 2.47 -27.27
CA LEU A 494 -16.45 1.77 -26.01
C LEU A 494 -15.69 0.46 -26.21
N ALA A 495 -14.67 0.23 -25.42
CA ALA A 495 -13.97 -1.04 -25.32
C ALA A 495 -14.03 -1.60 -23.91
N VAL A 496 -14.01 -2.92 -23.80
CA VAL A 496 -13.90 -3.65 -22.54
C VAL A 496 -12.78 -4.67 -22.63
N ARG A 497 -12.15 -4.93 -21.50
CA ARG A 497 -11.18 -6.02 -21.37
C ARG A 497 -11.81 -7.16 -20.57
N SER A 498 -11.81 -8.35 -21.17
CA SER A 498 -12.35 -9.57 -20.55
C SER A 498 -11.45 -10.75 -20.90
N SER A 499 -11.02 -11.53 -19.88
CA SER A 499 -10.17 -12.72 -20.07
C SER A 499 -8.90 -12.44 -20.91
N GLY A 500 -8.25 -11.29 -20.67
CA GLY A 500 -7.06 -10.87 -21.39
C GLY A 500 -7.28 -10.34 -22.82
N ARG A 501 -8.51 -10.33 -23.31
CA ARG A 501 -8.88 -9.85 -24.65
C ARG A 501 -9.57 -8.49 -24.57
N THR A 502 -9.34 -7.63 -25.57
CA THR A 502 -10.09 -6.38 -25.74
C THR A 502 -11.24 -6.62 -26.71
N LEU A 503 -12.45 -6.30 -26.27
CA LEU A 503 -13.69 -6.40 -27.03
C LEU A 503 -14.24 -5.00 -27.26
N TRP A 504 -14.75 -4.73 -28.46
CA TRP A 504 -15.29 -3.42 -28.85
C TRP A 504 -16.81 -3.45 -28.97
N TRP A 505 -17.45 -2.38 -28.52
CA TRP A 505 -18.88 -2.20 -28.62
C TRP A 505 -19.28 -1.76 -30.04
N ASN A 506 -20.13 -2.55 -30.71
CA ASN A 506 -20.62 -2.28 -32.06
C ASN A 506 -22.00 -1.58 -32.10
N GLY A 507 -22.49 -1.12 -30.95
CA GLY A 507 -23.83 -0.55 -30.79
C GLY A 507 -24.88 -1.55 -30.28
N ARG A 508 -24.64 -2.84 -30.36
CA ARG A 508 -25.55 -3.91 -29.94
C ARG A 508 -24.90 -4.89 -28.98
N ASP A 509 -23.67 -5.28 -29.24
CA ASP A 509 -22.92 -6.23 -28.41
C ASP A 509 -21.41 -6.03 -28.54
N PHE A 510 -20.63 -6.77 -27.73
CA PHE A 510 -19.17 -6.76 -27.75
C PHE A 510 -18.62 -7.82 -28.70
N GLY A 511 -17.65 -7.45 -29.53
CA GLY A 511 -17.01 -8.34 -30.49
C GLY A 511 -15.51 -8.06 -30.66
N LEU A 512 -14.80 -9.02 -31.26
CA LEU A 512 -13.36 -8.93 -31.57
C LEU A 512 -13.06 -8.12 -32.83
N ASP A 513 -14.06 -7.77 -33.61
CA ASP A 513 -13.93 -7.31 -35.00
C ASP A 513 -13.32 -5.92 -35.21
N ALA A 514 -12.86 -5.26 -34.16
CA ALA A 514 -12.23 -3.96 -34.28
C ALA A 514 -10.70 -3.97 -34.25
N LEU A 515 -10.04 -5.08 -33.96
CA LEU A 515 -8.58 -5.13 -33.83
C LEU A 515 -7.95 -6.38 -34.43
N ARG A 516 -7.63 -6.32 -35.69
CA ARG A 516 -6.37 -6.88 -36.18
C ARG A 516 -5.34 -5.76 -36.01
N GLU A 517 -4.38 -5.99 -35.09
CA GLU A 517 -3.18 -5.18 -34.79
C GLU A 517 -3.30 -4.16 -33.63
N GLY A 518 -2.44 -4.36 -32.63
CA GLY A 518 -2.04 -3.42 -31.61
C GLY A 518 -2.71 -3.59 -30.23
N SER A 519 -2.03 -4.29 -29.32
CA SER A 519 -2.41 -4.33 -27.90
C SER A 519 -2.00 -3.04 -27.19
N SER A 520 -2.94 -2.16 -26.87
CA SER A 520 -2.73 -1.05 -25.96
C SER A 520 -3.30 -1.34 -24.57
N ARG A 521 -2.64 -0.85 -23.53
CA ARG A 521 -3.05 -0.97 -22.12
C ARG A 521 -3.81 0.27 -21.66
N LEU A 522 -4.73 0.07 -20.73
CA LEU A 522 -5.75 1.01 -20.38
C LEU A 522 -5.80 1.27 -18.88
N LEU A 523 -5.81 2.55 -18.52
CA LEU A 523 -6.13 3.02 -17.19
C LEU A 523 -7.60 3.49 -17.17
N SER A 524 -8.33 3.17 -16.10
CA SER A 524 -9.67 3.71 -15.87
C SER A 524 -9.57 5.10 -15.25
N GLY A 525 -10.16 6.10 -15.90
CA GLY A 525 -10.24 7.46 -15.40
C GLY A 525 -11.39 8.22 -16.08
N GLY A 526 -11.97 9.17 -15.40
CA GLY A 526 -13.09 9.95 -15.89
C GLY A 526 -12.80 11.45 -15.92
N PHE A 527 -13.35 12.15 -16.92
CA PHE A 527 -13.35 13.61 -17.01
C PHE A 527 -14.73 14.17 -16.71
N GLY A 528 -14.78 15.21 -15.88
CA GLY A 528 -15.97 16.05 -15.76
C GLY A 528 -15.93 17.19 -16.80
N ARG A 529 -17.06 17.44 -17.48
CA ARG A 529 -17.17 18.57 -18.41
C ARG A 529 -17.23 19.90 -17.66
N PRO A 530 -16.39 20.90 -17.99
CA PRO A 530 -16.70 22.28 -17.64
C PRO A 530 -17.80 22.84 -18.56
N LYS A 531 -18.74 23.58 -17.98
CA LYS A 531 -19.67 24.39 -18.76
C LYS A 531 -18.93 25.59 -19.34
N ALA A 532 -18.94 25.68 -20.66
CA ALA A 532 -18.79 26.82 -21.54
C ALA A 532 -18.04 28.06 -21.06
N SER A 533 -16.81 28.22 -21.50
CA SER A 533 -16.28 29.44 -22.06
C SER A 533 -15.30 29.10 -23.20
N ALA A 534 -15.17 30.00 -24.14
CA ALA A 534 -14.80 29.80 -25.53
C ALA A 534 -13.36 29.37 -25.86
N TYR A 535 -12.84 28.29 -25.25
CA TYR A 535 -11.67 27.56 -25.75
C TYR A 535 -11.81 26.08 -25.42
N ARG A 536 -12.07 25.25 -26.42
CA ARG A 536 -12.12 23.80 -26.28
C ARG A 536 -10.71 23.24 -26.40
N ALA A 537 -10.09 22.92 -25.28
CA ALA A 537 -9.03 21.91 -25.31
C ALA A 537 -9.67 20.55 -25.64
N PRO A 538 -9.09 19.74 -26.54
CA PRO A 538 -9.64 18.45 -26.89
C PRO A 538 -9.66 17.54 -25.64
N GLU A 539 -10.82 16.95 -25.34
CA GLU A 539 -10.94 15.98 -24.24
C GLU A 539 -10.14 14.73 -24.60
N PRO A 540 -9.17 14.29 -23.76
CA PRO A 540 -8.45 13.06 -24.02
C PRO A 540 -9.40 11.85 -23.93
N LEU A 541 -9.36 11.00 -24.95
CA LEU A 541 -10.12 9.75 -25.04
C LEU A 541 -9.53 8.63 -24.18
N GLY A 542 -8.27 8.75 -23.82
CA GLY A 542 -7.56 7.79 -23.02
C GLY A 542 -6.16 8.26 -22.69
N VAL A 543 -5.57 7.63 -21.67
CA VAL A 543 -4.18 7.85 -21.30
C VAL A 543 -3.46 6.52 -21.36
N ASP A 544 -2.48 6.40 -22.23
CA ASP A 544 -1.55 5.27 -22.26
C ASP A 544 -0.29 5.64 -21.47
N VAL A 545 0.19 4.75 -20.62
CA VAL A 545 1.39 4.95 -19.83
C VAL A 545 2.50 4.04 -20.33
N ASP A 546 3.55 4.63 -20.86
CA ASP A 546 4.79 3.92 -21.18
C ASP A 546 5.78 4.09 -20.02
N LEU A 547 5.78 3.14 -19.10
CA LEU A 547 6.62 3.18 -17.90
C LEU A 547 8.11 3.02 -18.23
N GLU A 548 8.47 2.28 -19.27
CA GLU A 548 9.88 2.07 -19.67
C GLU A 548 10.49 3.36 -20.19
N LYS A 549 9.73 4.11 -20.98
CA LYS A 549 10.15 5.40 -21.53
C LYS A 549 9.84 6.58 -20.59
N GLY A 550 9.10 6.35 -19.50
CA GLY A 550 8.68 7.40 -18.56
C GLY A 550 7.76 8.44 -19.22
N ARG A 551 6.79 8.02 -20.02
CA ARG A 551 5.92 8.89 -20.79
C ARG A 551 4.45 8.56 -20.61
N LEU A 552 3.61 9.60 -20.68
CA LEU A 552 2.15 9.53 -20.76
C LEU A 552 1.72 9.96 -22.15
N LEU A 553 0.94 9.12 -22.82
CA LEU A 553 0.34 9.45 -24.10
C LEU A 553 -1.14 9.73 -23.91
N PHE A 554 -1.54 10.97 -24.13
CA PHE A 554 -2.95 11.36 -24.16
C PHE A 554 -3.47 11.26 -25.58
N ARG A 555 -4.57 10.51 -25.73
CA ARG A 555 -5.31 10.46 -26.99
C ARG A 555 -6.45 11.44 -26.96
N THR A 556 -6.51 12.34 -27.92
CA THR A 556 -7.56 13.37 -28.01
C THR A 556 -8.70 12.95 -28.93
N THR A 557 -9.91 13.54 -28.73
CA THR A 557 -11.16 13.14 -29.43
C THR A 557 -11.30 13.68 -30.85
N GLU A 558 -10.64 14.76 -31.19
CA GLU A 558 -10.76 15.43 -32.47
C GLU A 558 -9.41 15.44 -33.19
N GLU A 559 -9.34 15.83 -34.44
CA GLU A 559 -8.21 15.81 -35.38
C GLU A 559 -6.85 16.30 -34.81
N GLY A 560 -6.75 16.40 -33.50
CA GLY A 560 -5.56 16.77 -32.75
C GLY A 560 -4.57 15.64 -32.60
N ALA A 561 -3.30 15.97 -32.64
CA ALA A 561 -2.21 15.07 -32.39
C ALA A 561 -2.27 14.51 -30.95
N ASP A 562 -1.91 13.24 -30.78
CA ASP A 562 -1.70 12.65 -29.48
C ASP A 562 -0.69 13.49 -28.68
N VAL A 563 -1.02 13.84 -27.44
CA VAL A 563 -0.16 14.64 -26.58
C VAL A 563 0.72 13.71 -25.75
N LEU A 564 2.02 13.84 -25.88
CA LEU A 564 2.99 13.05 -25.15
C LEU A 564 3.56 13.89 -23.99
N LEU A 565 3.31 13.46 -22.73
CA LEU A 565 3.89 14.07 -21.55
C LEU A 565 4.98 13.17 -20.96
N ALA A 566 6.08 13.76 -20.54
CA ALA A 566 7.04 13.05 -19.71
C ALA A 566 6.44 12.82 -18.31
N LEU A 567 6.63 11.64 -17.75
CA LEU A 567 6.29 11.39 -16.34
C LEU A 567 7.21 12.23 -15.42
N PRO A 568 6.68 12.71 -14.29
CA PRO A 568 7.47 13.53 -13.35
C PRO A 568 8.67 12.77 -12.76
N GLU A 569 8.55 11.45 -12.64
CA GLU A 569 9.60 10.58 -12.13
C GLU A 569 9.60 9.26 -12.92
N ARG A 570 10.77 8.63 -13.07
CA ARG A 570 10.85 7.28 -13.66
C ARG A 570 10.35 6.23 -12.67
N GLY A 571 9.71 5.19 -13.18
CA GLY A 571 9.24 4.05 -12.39
C GLY A 571 8.00 4.33 -11.54
N LEU A 572 7.23 5.37 -11.85
CA LEU A 572 5.94 5.62 -11.21
C LEU A 572 4.95 4.51 -11.53
N ASN A 573 4.33 3.97 -10.50
CA ASN A 573 3.21 3.05 -10.65
C ASN A 573 1.89 3.83 -10.63
N VAL A 574 1.36 4.09 -11.82
CA VAL A 574 0.13 4.88 -11.99
C VAL A 574 -1.10 4.01 -11.77
N ALA A 575 -1.95 4.42 -10.83
CA ALA A 575 -3.19 3.74 -10.48
C ALA A 575 -4.42 4.31 -11.18
N GLY A 576 -4.41 5.62 -11.49
CA GLY A 576 -5.52 6.30 -12.13
C GLY A 576 -5.20 7.76 -12.44
N TRP A 577 -6.12 8.43 -13.09
CA TRP A 577 -5.99 9.83 -13.47
C TRP A 577 -7.36 10.52 -13.53
N ALA A 578 -7.36 11.85 -13.44
CA ALA A 578 -8.54 12.69 -13.63
C ALA A 578 -8.14 14.02 -14.27
N GLY A 579 -8.98 14.57 -15.13
CA GLY A 579 -8.80 15.94 -15.64
C GLY A 579 -8.93 16.98 -14.52
N ASP A 580 -8.19 18.07 -14.62
CA ASP A 580 -8.36 19.22 -13.72
C ASP A 580 -9.40 20.17 -14.30
N PRO A 581 -10.62 20.27 -13.73
CA PRO A 581 -11.69 21.11 -14.28
C PRO A 581 -11.39 22.60 -14.18
N ARG A 582 -10.34 23.01 -13.45
CA ARG A 582 -9.91 24.40 -13.27
C ARG A 582 -8.78 24.82 -14.22
N SER A 583 -8.28 23.91 -15.04
CA SER A 583 -7.11 24.14 -15.88
C SER A 583 -7.29 23.43 -17.22
N ASP A 584 -7.26 24.16 -18.31
CA ASP A 584 -7.28 23.57 -19.65
C ASP A 584 -6.04 22.71 -19.89
N GLY A 585 -6.26 21.42 -20.14
CA GLY A 585 -5.20 20.44 -20.32
C GLY A 585 -4.47 20.02 -19.03
N GLY A 586 -4.89 20.49 -17.87
CA GLY A 586 -4.38 20.02 -16.57
C GLY A 586 -4.93 18.64 -16.22
N LEU A 587 -4.15 17.87 -15.46
CA LEU A 587 -4.60 16.56 -14.99
C LEU A 587 -4.01 16.20 -13.64
N TYR A 588 -4.71 15.31 -12.95
CA TYR A 588 -4.24 14.63 -11.75
C TYR A 588 -3.85 13.19 -12.08
N LEU A 589 -2.74 12.74 -11.54
CA LEU A 589 -2.21 11.39 -11.70
C LEU A 589 -2.08 10.72 -10.33
N ALA A 590 -2.91 9.73 -10.07
CA ALA A 590 -2.87 8.91 -8.86
C ALA A 590 -1.75 7.87 -8.97
N THR A 591 -0.94 7.72 -7.92
CA THR A 591 0.17 6.78 -7.91
C THR A 591 0.16 5.88 -6.69
N ILE A 592 0.69 4.68 -6.85
CA ILE A 592 0.90 3.76 -5.75
C ILE A 592 2.22 4.15 -5.07
N GLY A 593 2.14 4.84 -3.92
CA GLY A 593 3.25 5.12 -3.04
C GLY A 593 4.07 6.38 -3.30
N ARG A 594 3.62 7.20 -4.23
CA ARG A 594 4.24 8.53 -4.46
C ARG A 594 3.24 9.68 -4.30
N GLY A 595 2.02 9.37 -3.83
CA GLY A 595 0.94 10.33 -3.66
C GLY A 595 0.25 10.68 -4.97
N LEU A 596 -0.12 11.94 -5.11
CA LEU A 596 -0.80 12.49 -6.27
C LEU A 596 0.12 13.49 -6.99
N PHE A 597 0.12 13.45 -8.32
CA PHE A 597 0.77 14.47 -9.14
C PHE A 597 -0.30 15.26 -9.89
N ARG A 598 -0.05 16.55 -10.07
CA ARG A 598 -0.85 17.44 -10.91
C ARG A 598 0.02 18.02 -12.00
N PHE A 599 -0.37 17.85 -13.25
CA PHE A 599 0.22 18.55 -14.37
C PHE A 599 -0.49 19.89 -14.56
N VAL A 600 0.30 20.96 -14.61
CA VAL A 600 -0.18 22.31 -14.92
C VAL A 600 0.46 22.73 -16.24
N PRO A 601 -0.30 22.80 -17.34
CA PRO A 601 0.23 23.25 -18.62
C PRO A 601 0.62 24.74 -18.57
N LEU A 602 1.62 25.11 -19.35
CA LEU A 602 1.95 26.52 -19.55
C LEU A 602 0.81 27.20 -20.35
N PRO A 603 0.49 28.46 -20.07
CA PRO A 603 -0.48 29.20 -20.86
C PRO A 603 -0.04 29.29 -22.33
N THR A 604 -0.95 29.00 -23.25
CA THR A 604 -0.68 28.92 -24.69
C THR A 604 -0.60 30.29 -25.38
N THR A 605 -0.73 31.40 -24.66
CA THR A 605 -0.70 32.77 -25.22
C THR A 605 0.18 33.70 -24.42
N GLY A 606 1.33 34.06 -25.00
CA GLY A 606 2.24 35.10 -24.56
C GLY A 606 3.66 34.85 -25.10
N PRO A 607 4.41 35.86 -25.54
CA PRO A 607 5.81 35.66 -25.86
C PRO A 607 6.53 35.20 -24.62
N LEU A 608 7.40 34.19 -24.79
CA LEU A 608 8.29 33.71 -23.73
C LEU A 608 8.99 34.90 -23.07
N PRO A 609 8.97 35.01 -21.72
CA PRO A 609 9.82 36.01 -21.07
C PRO A 609 11.27 35.64 -21.41
N SER A 610 11.98 36.61 -21.94
CA SER A 610 13.42 36.54 -22.19
C SER A 610 14.13 36.06 -20.94
N ALA A 611 15.05 35.14 -21.09
CA ALA A 611 15.88 34.61 -20.01
C ALA A 611 16.59 35.78 -19.30
N GLY A 612 16.03 36.20 -18.19
CA GLY A 612 16.53 37.24 -17.31
C GLY A 612 16.35 36.78 -15.87
N GLU A 613 17.47 36.42 -15.27
CA GLU A 613 17.77 36.40 -13.83
C GLU A 613 16.71 35.83 -12.88
N VAL A 614 16.80 34.52 -12.64
CA VAL A 614 16.29 33.94 -11.39
C VAL A 614 17.41 34.05 -10.36
N SER A 615 17.34 35.08 -9.53
CA SER A 615 18.16 35.17 -8.32
C SER A 615 17.79 34.03 -7.37
N ALA A 616 18.80 33.27 -6.96
CA ALA A 616 18.67 32.25 -5.95
C ALA A 616 18.22 32.86 -4.60
N PRO A 617 17.34 32.21 -3.83
CA PRO A 617 17.07 32.65 -2.47
C PRO A 617 18.30 32.40 -1.59
N ALA A 618 18.70 33.42 -0.88
CA ALA A 618 19.75 33.40 0.12
C ALA A 618 19.47 32.39 1.24
N ARG A 619 20.53 31.80 1.76
CA ARG A 619 20.80 30.80 2.78
C ARG A 619 19.78 30.58 3.88
#